data_b67ce7d7878a66c419d7e4a9ad9f5ed5
#
_entry.id   b67ce7d7878a66c419d7e4a9ad9f5ed5
#
_cell.length_a   1.000
_cell.length_b   1.000
_cell.length_c   1.000
_cell.angle_alpha   90.00
_cell.angle_beta   90.00
_cell.angle_gamma   90.00
#
_symmetry.space_group_name_H-M   'P 1'
#
loop_
_entity.id
_entity.type
_entity.pdbx_description
1 polymer ?
#
loop_
_entity_poly.entity_id
_entity_poly.type
_entity_poly.pdbx_seq_one_letter_code
_entity_poly.pdbx_strand_id
1 'polypeptide(L)'
;MFSTPYLVLIMENAALNAVKKYLEHDESAVGTHVDVRHLIATPAGREVTGHAEVTGTDGRKIFFRVWALDGTEEIGVGTHERTVVNISRIIERMAAKYGPAPRDLS
;
A
#
# COMPACT_ATOMS: atom_id res chain seq x y z
N MET A 1 19.71 -10.23 -3.12
CA MET A 1 18.76 -10.05 -4.22
C MET A 1 17.54 -9.30 -3.71
N PHE A 2 16.98 -8.45 -4.52
CA PHE A 2 15.79 -7.66 -4.19
C PHE A 2 14.56 -8.59 -4.08
N SER A 3 13.96 -8.68 -2.91
CA SER A 3 12.89 -9.67 -2.65
C SER A 3 11.52 -9.22 -3.16
N THR A 4 10.67 -10.17 -3.50
CA THR A 4 9.29 -9.88 -3.90
C THR A 4 8.48 -9.18 -2.79
N PRO A 5 8.56 -9.58 -1.51
CA PRO A 5 7.89 -8.84 -0.44
C PRO A 5 8.33 -7.38 -0.34
N TYR A 6 9.60 -7.09 -0.56
CA TYR A 6 10.09 -5.72 -0.54
C TYR A 6 9.59 -4.90 -1.74
N LEU A 7 9.49 -5.54 -2.90
CA LEU A 7 8.88 -4.94 -4.10
C LEU A 7 7.43 -4.55 -3.83
N VAL A 8 6.66 -5.45 -3.23
CA VAL A 8 5.26 -5.19 -2.86
C VAL A 8 5.17 -4.00 -1.90
N LEU A 9 6.04 -3.94 -0.90
CA LEU A 9 6.08 -2.82 0.05
C LEU A 9 6.30 -1.48 -0.65
N ILE A 10 7.23 -1.42 -1.59
CA ILE A 10 7.50 -0.20 -2.36
C ILE A 10 6.27 0.23 -3.16
N MET A 11 5.59 -0.71 -3.78
CA MET A 11 4.37 -0.44 -4.55
C MET A 11 3.21 0.01 -3.67
N GLU A 12 3.04 -0.62 -2.50
CA GLU A 12 2.00 -0.22 -1.55
C GLU A 12 2.25 1.20 -1.00
N ASN A 13 3.50 1.52 -0.71
CA ASN A 13 3.87 2.87 -0.25
C ASN A 13 3.61 3.91 -1.35
N ALA A 14 3.90 3.59 -2.60
CA ALA A 14 3.62 4.48 -3.72
C ALA A 14 2.12 4.74 -3.86
N ALA A 15 1.29 3.71 -3.70
CA ALA A 15 -0.16 3.84 -3.76
C ALA A 15 -0.70 4.71 -2.61
N LEU A 16 -0.24 4.49 -1.38
CA LEU A 16 -0.64 5.31 -0.24
C LEU A 16 -0.23 6.76 -0.43
N ASN A 17 1.00 7.01 -0.88
CA ASN A 17 1.47 8.37 -1.13
C ASN A 17 0.67 9.07 -2.22
N ALA A 18 0.18 8.34 -3.21
CA ALA A 18 -0.63 8.91 -4.29
C ALA A 18 -1.96 9.48 -3.79
N VAL A 19 -2.54 8.93 -2.73
CA VAL A 19 -3.86 9.33 -2.22
C VAL A 19 -3.81 10.04 -0.87
N LYS A 20 -2.68 10.05 -0.19
CA LYS A 20 -2.53 10.53 1.18
C LYS A 20 -3.06 11.95 1.37
N LYS A 21 -2.81 12.86 0.44
CA LYS A 21 -3.24 14.26 0.52
C LYS A 21 -4.76 14.45 0.37
N TYR A 22 -5.47 13.44 -0.10
CA TYR A 22 -6.92 13.48 -0.28
C TYR A 22 -7.68 12.87 0.89
N LEU A 23 -6.98 12.29 1.87
CA LEU A 23 -7.60 11.70 3.04
C LEU A 23 -7.90 12.76 4.10
N GLU A 24 -9.02 12.58 4.80
CA GLU A 24 -9.36 13.41 5.95
C GLU A 24 -8.44 13.09 7.12
N HIS A 25 -8.44 13.99 8.12
CA HIS A 25 -7.57 13.87 9.30
C HIS A 25 -7.66 12.51 10.00
N ASP A 26 -8.87 11.95 10.09
CA ASP A 26 -9.13 10.70 10.80
C ASP A 26 -9.30 9.52 9.86
N GLU A 27 -8.73 9.62 8.67
CA GLU A 27 -8.81 8.58 7.66
C GLU A 27 -7.43 8.02 7.31
N SER A 28 -7.43 6.76 6.90
CA SER A 28 -6.29 6.14 6.24
C SER A 28 -6.80 5.27 5.09
N ALA A 29 -5.91 4.86 4.23
CA ALA A 29 -6.23 3.90 3.17
C ALA A 29 -5.39 2.65 3.41
N VAL A 30 -6.06 1.53 3.70
CA VAL A 30 -5.40 0.26 3.99
C VAL A 30 -5.40 -0.63 2.76
N GLY A 31 -4.32 -1.38 2.53
CA GLY A 31 -4.23 -2.34 1.44
C GLY A 31 -5.16 -3.52 1.66
N THR A 32 -6.02 -3.82 0.69
CA THR A 32 -6.99 -4.91 0.75
C THR A 32 -6.76 -5.97 -0.32
N HIS A 33 -6.00 -5.65 -1.36
CA HIS A 33 -5.68 -6.61 -2.42
C HIS A 33 -4.41 -6.18 -3.15
N VAL A 34 -3.56 -7.15 -3.44
CA VAL A 34 -2.33 -6.95 -4.20
C VAL A 34 -2.15 -8.12 -5.16
N ASP A 35 -1.93 -7.82 -6.43
CA ASP A 35 -1.59 -8.82 -7.44
C ASP A 35 -0.41 -8.26 -8.23
N VAL A 36 0.78 -8.79 -7.94
CA VAL A 36 2.04 -8.25 -8.45
C VAL A 36 2.85 -9.35 -9.12
N ARG A 37 3.45 -9.01 -10.26
CA ARG A 37 4.42 -9.85 -10.95
C ARG A 37 5.81 -9.24 -10.78
N HIS A 38 6.74 -10.04 -10.27
CA HIS A 38 8.14 -9.68 -10.19
C HIS A 38 8.81 -10.18 -11.47
N LEU A 39 9.01 -9.27 -12.41
CA LEU A 39 9.39 -9.62 -13.79
C LEU A 39 10.88 -9.94 -13.92
N ILE A 40 11.73 -9.24 -13.19
CA ILE A 40 13.18 -9.30 -13.35
C ILE A 40 13.83 -9.34 -11.98
N ALA A 41 14.68 -10.33 -11.76
CA ALA A 41 15.49 -10.41 -10.55
C ALA A 41 16.47 -9.23 -10.52
N THR A 42 16.53 -8.52 -9.38
CA THR A 42 17.32 -7.32 -9.23
C THR A 42 18.28 -7.51 -8.06
N PRO A 43 19.58 -7.18 -8.24
CA PRO A 43 20.55 -7.27 -7.14
C PRO A 43 20.20 -6.31 -6.00
N ALA A 44 20.55 -6.71 -4.78
CA ALA A 44 20.49 -5.81 -3.64
C ALA A 44 21.40 -4.60 -3.87
N GLY A 45 21.05 -3.44 -3.32
CA GLY A 45 21.81 -2.22 -3.49
C GLY A 45 21.42 -1.37 -4.69
N ARG A 46 20.57 -1.89 -5.57
CA ARG A 46 19.99 -1.08 -6.64
C ARG A 46 18.93 -0.16 -6.10
N GLU A 47 18.81 1.03 -6.67
CA GLU A 47 17.76 1.98 -6.31
C GLU A 47 16.51 1.69 -7.14
N VAL A 48 15.47 1.19 -6.46
CA VAL A 48 14.20 0.85 -7.10
C VAL A 48 13.15 1.87 -6.69
N THR A 49 12.44 2.41 -7.67
CA THR A 49 11.35 3.38 -7.43
C THR A 49 10.01 2.73 -7.69
N GLY A 50 9.06 2.96 -6.78
CA GLY A 50 7.68 2.53 -6.91
C GLY A 50 6.80 3.63 -7.46
N HIS A 51 5.84 3.25 -8.28
CA HIS A 51 4.88 4.14 -8.90
C HIS A 51 3.47 3.58 -8.78
N ALA A 52 2.50 4.47 -8.67
CA ALA A 52 1.10 4.08 -8.60
C ALA A 52 0.23 5.09 -9.34
N GLU A 53 -0.77 4.58 -10.04
CA GLU A 53 -1.75 5.39 -10.74
C GLU A 53 -3.14 4.90 -10.35
N VAL A 54 -4.02 5.80 -9.94
CA VAL A 54 -5.41 5.47 -9.64
C VAL A 54 -6.12 5.14 -10.96
N THR A 55 -6.69 3.96 -11.04
CA THR A 55 -7.43 3.50 -12.22
C THR A 55 -8.94 3.60 -12.05
N GLY A 56 -9.42 3.70 -10.81
CA GLY A 56 -10.84 3.83 -10.54
C GLY A 56 -11.14 3.84 -9.04
N THR A 57 -12.40 4.08 -8.73
CA THR A 57 -12.90 4.07 -7.35
C THR A 57 -14.28 3.42 -7.34
N ASP A 58 -14.60 2.80 -6.20
CA ASP A 58 -15.92 2.25 -5.95
C ASP A 58 -16.24 2.42 -4.46
N GLY A 59 -17.04 3.43 -4.14
CA GLY A 59 -17.31 3.78 -2.75
C GLY A 59 -16.01 4.15 -2.03
N ARG A 60 -15.65 3.36 -1.02
CA ARG A 60 -14.42 3.57 -0.24
C ARG A 60 -13.20 2.86 -0.82
N LYS A 61 -13.39 2.08 -1.89
CA LYS A 61 -12.30 1.36 -2.54
C LYS A 61 -11.63 2.23 -3.59
N ILE A 62 -10.32 2.15 -3.64
CA ILE A 62 -9.48 2.84 -4.63
C ILE A 62 -8.66 1.77 -5.33
N PHE A 63 -8.73 1.76 -6.66
CA PHE A 63 -7.99 0.80 -7.49
C PHE A 63 -6.81 1.48 -8.13
N PHE A 64 -5.68 0.76 -8.19
CA PHE A 64 -4.42 1.26 -8.71
C PHE A 64 -3.81 0.30 -9.72
N ARG A 65 -3.12 0.88 -10.68
CA ARG A 65 -2.03 0.22 -11.38
C ARG A 65 -0.74 0.58 -10.66
N VAL A 66 0.09 -0.40 -10.37
CA VAL A 66 1.37 -0.19 -9.69
C VAL A 66 2.51 -0.78 -10.51
N TRP A 67 3.68 -0.16 -10.44
CA TRP A 67 4.87 -0.67 -11.11
C TRP A 67 6.12 -0.20 -10.38
N ALA A 68 7.22 -0.86 -10.64
CA ALA A 68 8.50 -0.54 -10.04
C ALA A 68 9.59 -0.51 -11.11
N LEU A 69 10.47 0.45 -11.01
CA LEU A 69 11.56 0.68 -11.95
C LEU A 69 12.91 0.58 -11.25
N ASP A 70 13.85 -0.10 -11.89
CA ASP A 70 15.28 -0.02 -11.62
C ASP A 70 15.88 0.86 -12.72
N GLY A 71 16.12 2.13 -12.41
CA GLY A 71 16.41 3.10 -13.45
C GLY A 71 15.22 3.26 -14.39
N THR A 72 15.38 2.89 -15.65
CA THR A 72 14.32 2.90 -16.65
C THR A 72 13.72 1.50 -16.92
N GLU A 73 14.28 0.47 -16.29
CA GLU A 73 13.83 -0.90 -16.49
C GLU A 73 12.68 -1.24 -15.55
N GLU A 74 11.57 -1.72 -16.13
CA GLU A 74 10.42 -2.16 -15.36
C GLU A 74 10.67 -3.56 -14.80
N ILE A 75 10.79 -3.66 -13.48
CA ILE A 75 11.10 -4.92 -12.79
C ILE A 75 9.89 -5.54 -12.13
N GLY A 76 8.80 -4.80 -12.01
CA GLY A 76 7.55 -5.32 -11.43
C GLY A 76 6.36 -4.53 -11.90
N VAL A 77 5.23 -5.21 -12.01
CA VAL A 77 3.93 -4.59 -12.37
C VAL A 77 2.82 -5.28 -11.62
N GLY A 78 1.72 -4.59 -11.44
CA GLY A 78 0.56 -5.22 -10.84
C GLY A 78 -0.63 -4.30 -10.67
N THR A 79 -1.61 -4.83 -9.97
CA THR A 79 -2.80 -4.10 -9.54
C THR A 79 -2.86 -4.12 -8.02
N HIS A 80 -3.47 -3.08 -7.47
CA HIS A 80 -3.56 -2.92 -6.03
C HIS A 80 -4.90 -2.27 -5.69
N GLU A 81 -5.46 -2.66 -4.56
CA GLU A 81 -6.68 -2.07 -4.05
C GLU A 81 -6.42 -1.61 -2.62
N ARG A 82 -6.89 -0.42 -2.32
CA ARG A 82 -6.89 0.11 -0.95
C ARG A 82 -8.32 0.51 -0.59
N THR A 83 -8.61 0.45 0.71
CA THR A 83 -9.92 0.85 1.22
C THR A 83 -9.72 1.98 2.22
N VAL A 84 -10.45 3.07 2.01
CA VAL A 84 -10.45 4.21 2.94
C VAL A 84 -11.20 3.80 4.20
N VAL A 85 -10.57 4.00 5.34
CA VAL A 85 -11.10 3.63 6.65
C VAL A 85 -11.05 4.82 7.60
N ASN A 86 -12.00 4.86 8.53
CA ASN A 86 -11.97 5.80 9.64
C ASN A 86 -11.19 5.15 10.79
N ILE A 87 -10.09 5.79 11.20
CA ILE A 87 -9.16 5.25 12.19
C ILE A 87 -9.85 5.07 13.54
N SER A 88 -10.61 6.06 13.99
CA SER A 88 -11.32 6.01 15.28
C SER A 88 -12.31 4.86 15.33
N ARG A 89 -13.04 4.62 14.25
CA ARG A 89 -14.00 3.52 14.18
C ARG A 89 -13.33 2.16 14.25
N ILE A 90 -12.17 2.01 13.63
CA ILE A 90 -11.40 0.77 13.69
C ILE A 90 -10.92 0.52 15.12
N ILE A 91 -10.39 1.54 15.77
CA ILE A 91 -9.92 1.45 17.16
C ILE A 91 -11.08 1.06 18.09
N GLU A 92 -12.24 1.71 17.95
CA GLU A 92 -13.44 1.37 18.73
C GLU A 92 -13.87 -0.08 18.53
N ARG A 93 -13.89 -0.52 17.27
CA ARG A 93 -14.29 -1.89 16.93
C ARG A 93 -13.33 -2.92 17.49
N MET A 94 -12.03 -2.64 17.43
CA MET A 94 -11.01 -3.51 18.02
C MET A 94 -11.11 -3.56 19.53
N ALA A 95 -11.34 -2.42 20.18
CA ALA A 95 -11.51 -2.36 21.63
C ALA A 95 -12.74 -3.15 22.07
N ALA A 96 -13.85 -3.06 21.33
CA ALA A 96 -15.07 -3.81 21.61
C ALA A 96 -14.88 -5.33 21.47
N LYS A 97 -14.08 -5.74 20.49
CA LYS A 97 -13.86 -7.16 20.16
C LYS A 97 -12.74 -7.81 21.01
N TYR A 98 -11.66 -7.08 21.24
CA TYR A 98 -10.45 -7.62 21.86
C TYR A 98 -10.08 -6.97 23.19
N GLY A 99 -10.84 -5.98 23.66
CA GLY A 99 -10.52 -5.17 24.80
C GLY A 99 -9.60 -4.00 24.47
N PRO A 100 -9.34 -3.10 25.45
CA PRO A 100 -8.51 -1.92 25.20
C PRO A 100 -7.09 -2.30 24.83
N ALA A 101 -6.45 -1.44 24.01
CA ALA A 101 -5.07 -1.64 23.58
C ALA A 101 -4.11 -1.60 24.79
N PRO A 102 -3.02 -2.40 24.79
CA PRO A 102 -2.01 -2.31 25.82
C PRO A 102 -1.39 -0.92 25.89
N ARG A 103 -1.05 -0.47 27.11
CA ARG A 103 -0.50 0.87 27.33
C ARG A 103 0.90 1.04 26.76
N ASP A 104 1.65 -0.02 26.70
CA ASP A 104 3.03 -0.04 26.23
C ASP A 104 3.16 -0.40 24.76
N LEU A 105 2.07 -0.38 24.04
CA LEU A 105 2.07 -0.57 22.60
C LEU A 105 2.56 0.71 21.95
N SER A 106 3.80 0.73 21.59
CA SER A 106 4.44 1.90 20.98
C SER A 106 5.05 1.56 19.63
#